data_673fdc5e5ab91d77d2ac145b9d2a91a8
#
_entry.id   673fdc5e5ab91d77d2ac145b9d2a91a8
#
_cell.length_a   1.000
_cell.length_b   1.000
_cell.length_c   1.000
_cell.angle_alpha   90.00
_cell.angle_beta   90.00
_cell.angle_gamma   90.00
#
_symmetry.space_group_name_H-M   'P 1'
#
loop_
_entity.id
_entity.type
_entity.pdbx_description
1 polymer ?
#
loop_
_entity_poly.entity_id
_entity_poly.type
_entity_poly.pdbx_seq_one_letter_code
_entity_poly.pdbx_strand_id
1 'polypeptide(L)'
;MSNQKAKSSRTLIVGDVHGCVDELAALTELVGYVPGQDRLIQVGDLINRGPDSLGTWKLFKELKGQAVLGNHELHLIRDAQGIEVKKRWLGEFKEYFGSHFVPYLADIKSWPLYIEEDNLMVVHAGLVPGQHPSQSDPRQVTSIRTWDGWGQDLQNEANPPWFDFYQGPKLTVFGHWAKLNGLVRDHVVGLDTGCVYGKELTGLLLPERVLVSVPAARTYCPIKDPDPMGMDGRFL
;
A
#
# COMPACT_ATOMS: atom_id res chain seq x y z
N MET A 1 27.63 -14.78 -32.64
CA MET A 1 26.94 -13.54 -32.26
C MET A 1 25.86 -13.94 -31.28
N SER A 2 26.13 -13.79 -29.98
CA SER A 2 25.20 -14.17 -28.91
C SER A 2 24.07 -13.15 -28.86
N ASN A 3 22.86 -13.58 -29.18
CA ASN A 3 21.63 -12.85 -28.97
C ASN A 3 21.44 -12.67 -27.44
N GLN A 4 21.98 -11.62 -26.87
CA GLN A 4 21.54 -11.16 -25.57
C GLN A 4 20.11 -10.65 -25.74
N LYS A 5 19.12 -11.53 -25.46
CA LYS A 5 17.76 -11.09 -25.16
C LYS A 5 17.88 -10.02 -24.09
N ALA A 6 17.47 -8.78 -24.41
CA ALA A 6 17.32 -7.74 -23.41
C ALA A 6 16.53 -8.35 -22.26
N LYS A 7 17.17 -8.45 -21.08
CA LYS A 7 16.53 -8.95 -19.87
C LYS A 7 15.37 -8.00 -19.59
N SER A 8 14.12 -8.46 -19.72
CA SER A 8 12.98 -7.61 -19.40
C SER A 8 13.18 -7.14 -17.94
N SER A 9 13.04 -5.86 -17.68
CA SER A 9 13.18 -5.31 -16.34
C SER A 9 12.14 -5.98 -15.44
N ARG A 10 12.59 -6.59 -14.34
CA ARG A 10 11.68 -7.17 -13.34
C ARG A 10 10.95 -6.04 -12.62
N THR A 11 9.73 -6.30 -12.19
CA THR A 11 8.98 -5.39 -11.32
C THR A 11 8.69 -6.10 -10.00
N LEU A 12 9.13 -5.52 -8.89
CA LEU A 12 8.75 -5.92 -7.55
C LEU A 12 7.63 -4.99 -7.08
N ILE A 13 6.43 -5.53 -6.83
CA ILE A 13 5.32 -4.79 -6.22
C ILE A 13 5.25 -5.19 -4.76
N VAL A 14 5.33 -4.22 -3.84
CA VAL A 14 5.42 -4.44 -2.38
C VAL A 14 4.14 -3.99 -1.70
N GLY A 15 3.64 -4.80 -0.77
CA GLY A 15 2.50 -4.50 0.09
C GLY A 15 2.77 -3.37 1.08
N ASP A 16 1.84 -3.17 2.02
CA ASP A 16 1.88 -2.13 3.04
C ASP A 16 3.12 -2.28 3.92
N VAL A 17 3.99 -1.26 3.90
CA VAL A 17 5.27 -1.29 4.64
C VAL A 17 5.12 -0.69 6.04
N HIS A 18 4.34 0.37 6.16
CA HIS A 18 4.05 1.01 7.45
C HIS A 18 5.29 1.30 8.31
N GLY A 19 6.37 1.82 7.74
CA GLY A 19 7.58 2.15 8.52
C GLY A 19 8.43 0.95 8.93
N CYS A 20 8.19 -0.24 8.39
CA CYS A 20 9.00 -1.44 8.63
C CYS A 20 10.22 -1.44 7.69
N VAL A 21 11.21 -0.60 8.00
CA VAL A 21 12.36 -0.33 7.13
C VAL A 21 13.24 -1.55 6.94
N ASP A 22 13.46 -2.33 8.01
CA ASP A 22 14.32 -3.52 7.98
C ASP A 22 13.70 -4.61 7.10
N GLU A 23 12.39 -4.78 7.15
CA GLU A 23 11.67 -5.74 6.32
C GLU A 23 11.67 -5.31 4.85
N LEU A 24 11.57 -4.01 4.56
CA LEU A 24 11.70 -3.51 3.18
C LEU A 24 13.12 -3.76 2.64
N ALA A 25 14.15 -3.51 3.43
CA ALA A 25 15.53 -3.80 3.07
C ALA A 25 15.73 -5.30 2.83
N ALA A 26 15.29 -6.14 3.77
CA ALA A 26 15.40 -7.59 3.66
C ALA A 26 14.65 -8.17 2.45
N LEU A 27 13.45 -7.66 2.15
CA LEU A 27 12.67 -8.12 0.99
C LEU A 27 13.38 -7.76 -0.34
N THR A 28 13.93 -6.56 -0.45
CA THR A 28 14.66 -6.13 -1.64
C THR A 28 15.99 -6.89 -1.80
N GLU A 29 16.69 -7.19 -0.71
CA GLU A 29 17.88 -8.04 -0.71
C GLU A 29 17.55 -9.48 -1.13
N LEU A 30 16.49 -10.07 -0.56
CA LEU A 30 16.04 -11.43 -0.85
C LEU A 30 15.84 -11.68 -2.35
N VAL A 31 15.25 -10.71 -3.06
CA VAL A 31 15.01 -10.82 -4.51
C VAL A 31 16.19 -10.33 -5.35
N GLY A 32 17.27 -9.86 -4.72
CA GLY A 32 18.41 -9.27 -5.42
C GLY A 32 17.99 -8.07 -6.26
N TYR A 33 17.18 -7.16 -5.69
CA TYR A 33 16.70 -5.95 -6.37
C TYR A 33 17.85 -5.01 -6.70
N VAL A 34 17.89 -4.52 -7.94
CA VAL A 34 18.93 -3.59 -8.40
C VAL A 34 18.30 -2.25 -8.81
N PRO A 35 18.49 -1.16 -8.02
CA PRO A 35 17.93 0.14 -8.34
C PRO A 35 18.33 0.64 -9.74
N GLY A 36 17.33 1.01 -10.54
CA GLY A 36 17.52 1.49 -11.91
C GLY A 36 17.66 0.41 -12.98
N GLN A 37 17.74 -0.87 -12.60
CA GLN A 37 17.58 -2.02 -13.51
C GLN A 37 16.23 -2.68 -13.31
N ASP A 38 15.86 -2.90 -12.06
CA ASP A 38 14.55 -3.39 -11.66
C ASP A 38 13.64 -2.21 -11.32
N ARG A 39 12.34 -2.43 -11.34
CA ARG A 39 11.31 -1.47 -10.95
C ARG A 39 10.71 -1.88 -9.62
N LEU A 40 10.56 -0.92 -8.71
CA LEU A 40 9.85 -1.08 -7.44
C LEU A 40 8.56 -0.29 -7.47
N ILE A 41 7.43 -0.94 -7.17
CA ILE A 41 6.12 -0.29 -6.96
C ILE A 41 5.62 -0.66 -5.57
N GLN A 42 5.21 0.34 -4.80
CA GLN A 42 4.63 0.16 -3.48
C GLN A 42 3.13 0.51 -3.52
N VAL A 43 2.30 -0.31 -2.89
CA VAL A 43 0.83 -0.22 -3.00
C VAL A 43 0.20 0.89 -2.12
N GLY A 44 0.97 1.79 -1.51
CA GLY A 44 0.50 2.79 -0.54
C GLY A 44 0.68 2.34 0.91
N ASP A 45 0.49 3.26 1.85
CA ASP A 45 0.76 3.03 3.27
C ASP A 45 2.23 2.66 3.55
N LEU A 46 3.14 3.47 2.99
CA LEU A 46 4.57 3.35 3.22
C LEU A 46 4.95 3.65 4.67
N ILE A 47 4.20 4.54 5.32
CA ILE A 47 4.54 5.16 6.60
C ILE A 47 3.52 4.85 7.70
N ASN A 48 3.87 5.30 8.93
CA ASN A 48 3.05 5.22 10.13
C ASN A 48 2.96 3.80 10.74
N ARG A 49 2.65 3.71 12.03
CA ARG A 49 2.52 2.50 12.84
C ARG A 49 3.83 1.78 13.16
N GLY A 50 4.73 1.62 12.21
CA GLY A 50 5.98 0.90 12.38
C GLY A 50 7.10 1.77 12.97
N PRO A 51 8.29 1.18 13.14
CA PRO A 51 9.34 1.75 13.97
C PRO A 51 10.06 2.95 13.34
N ASP A 52 10.16 3.02 12.01
CA ASP A 52 10.94 4.07 11.34
C ASP A 52 10.35 4.48 9.99
N SER A 53 9.33 5.34 10.02
CA SER A 53 8.72 5.89 8.81
C SER A 53 9.68 6.78 8.00
N LEU A 54 10.57 7.51 8.68
CA LEU A 54 11.54 8.39 8.01
C LEU A 54 12.63 7.59 7.30
N GLY A 55 13.17 6.56 7.96
CA GLY A 55 14.14 5.64 7.36
C GLY A 55 13.53 4.88 6.18
N THR A 56 12.28 4.42 6.34
CA THR A 56 11.56 3.73 5.26
C THR A 56 11.41 4.61 4.02
N TRP A 57 11.00 5.87 4.20
CA TRP A 57 10.91 6.81 3.07
C TRP A 57 12.28 7.06 2.42
N LYS A 58 13.35 7.25 3.21
CA LYS A 58 14.71 7.44 2.67
C LYS A 58 15.17 6.23 1.86
N LEU A 59 15.03 5.02 2.42
CA LEU A 59 15.34 3.78 1.71
C LEU A 59 14.53 3.64 0.42
N PHE A 60 13.22 3.90 0.48
CA PHE A 60 12.34 3.87 -0.70
C PHE A 60 12.82 4.80 -1.82
N LYS A 61 13.31 6.00 -1.48
CA LYS A 61 13.90 6.94 -2.46
C LYS A 61 15.23 6.42 -3.03
N GLU A 62 16.09 5.82 -2.20
CA GLU A 62 17.35 5.20 -2.64
C GLU A 62 17.10 4.04 -3.61
N LEU A 63 16.06 3.27 -3.35
CA LEU A 63 15.59 2.19 -4.21
C LEU A 63 14.92 2.69 -5.50
N LYS A 64 14.73 4.00 -5.68
CA LYS A 64 14.02 4.63 -6.81
C LYS A 64 12.59 4.09 -6.96
N GLY A 65 11.93 3.84 -5.83
CA GLY A 65 10.58 3.31 -5.81
C GLY A 65 9.53 4.28 -6.37
N GLN A 66 8.48 3.71 -6.93
CA GLN A 66 7.22 4.35 -7.29
C GLN A 66 6.14 3.87 -6.33
N ALA A 67 5.18 4.71 -6.00
CA ALA A 67 4.08 4.30 -5.13
C ALA A 67 2.75 4.86 -5.61
N VAL A 68 1.66 4.22 -5.22
CA VAL A 68 0.33 4.82 -5.24
C VAL A 68 0.01 5.40 -3.87
N LEU A 69 -0.94 6.33 -3.81
CA LEU A 69 -1.40 6.90 -2.53
C LEU A 69 -2.13 5.84 -1.70
N GLY A 70 -1.69 5.65 -0.45
CA GLY A 70 -2.43 4.96 0.58
C GLY A 70 -3.34 5.90 1.38
N ASN A 71 -4.18 5.35 2.25
CA ASN A 71 -5.04 6.17 3.09
C ASN A 71 -4.25 6.98 4.14
N HIS A 72 -3.10 6.50 4.57
CA HIS A 72 -2.22 7.23 5.50
C HIS A 72 -1.60 8.45 4.82
N GLU A 73 -1.09 8.33 3.62
CA GLU A 73 -0.58 9.48 2.85
C GLU A 73 -1.71 10.46 2.50
N LEU A 74 -2.88 9.97 2.10
CA LEU A 74 -4.04 10.81 1.80
C LEU A 74 -4.49 11.63 3.03
N HIS A 75 -4.43 11.05 4.24
CA HIS A 75 -4.72 11.78 5.48
C HIS A 75 -3.75 12.96 5.70
N LEU A 76 -2.44 12.76 5.47
CA LEU A 76 -1.45 13.83 5.59
C LEU A 76 -1.67 14.94 4.57
N ILE A 77 -1.97 14.59 3.32
CA ILE A 77 -2.25 15.56 2.26
C ILE A 77 -3.48 16.41 2.61
N ARG A 78 -4.57 15.77 3.03
CA ARG A 78 -5.82 16.45 3.41
C ARG A 78 -5.65 17.37 4.61
N ASP A 79 -4.93 16.89 5.63
CA ASP A 79 -4.62 17.71 6.81
C ASP A 79 -3.77 18.93 6.45
N ALA A 80 -2.78 18.77 5.58
CA ALA A 80 -1.96 19.89 5.08
C ALA A 80 -2.74 20.88 4.18
N GLN A 81 -3.89 20.48 3.64
CA GLN A 81 -4.83 21.32 2.90
C GLN A 81 -5.85 22.02 3.81
N GLY A 82 -5.78 21.81 5.13
CA GLY A 82 -6.76 22.33 6.07
C GLY A 82 -8.11 21.61 6.06
N ILE A 83 -8.19 20.45 5.41
CA ILE A 83 -9.37 19.58 5.45
C ILE A 83 -9.31 18.79 6.76
N GLU A 84 -10.36 18.90 7.58
CA GLU A 84 -10.38 18.21 8.88
C GLU A 84 -10.16 16.71 8.75
N VAL A 85 -9.09 16.22 9.37
CA VAL A 85 -8.77 14.80 9.51
C VAL A 85 -8.62 14.48 10.99
N LYS A 86 -9.62 13.81 11.56
CA LYS A 86 -9.63 13.45 13.00
C LYS A 86 -8.71 12.28 13.30
N LYS A 87 -7.38 12.47 13.14
CA LYS A 87 -6.37 11.44 13.41
C LYS A 87 -5.29 12.03 14.32
N ARG A 88 -5.21 11.52 15.56
CA ARG A 88 -4.26 11.97 16.58
C ARG A 88 -2.80 11.87 16.11
N TRP A 89 -2.47 10.81 15.40
CA TRP A 89 -1.09 10.54 14.96
C TRP A 89 -0.50 11.59 14.01
N LEU A 90 -1.33 12.43 13.35
CA LEU A 90 -0.86 13.43 12.38
C LEU A 90 0.08 14.46 12.98
N GLY A 91 -0.20 14.92 14.20
CA GLY A 91 0.66 15.88 14.91
C GLY A 91 2.00 15.25 15.31
N GLU A 92 1.93 14.06 15.91
CA GLU A 92 3.11 13.30 16.34
C GLU A 92 4.01 12.94 15.13
N PHE A 93 3.40 12.60 14.00
CA PHE A 93 4.11 12.30 12.76
C PHE A 93 4.86 13.53 12.19
N LYS A 94 4.22 14.70 12.18
CA LYS A 94 4.85 15.95 11.73
C LYS A 94 6.06 16.31 12.61
N GLU A 95 5.91 16.17 13.92
CA GLU A 95 6.98 16.41 14.88
C GLU A 95 8.14 15.43 14.66
N TYR A 96 7.84 14.14 14.51
CA TYR A 96 8.83 13.09 14.22
C TYR A 96 9.61 13.34 12.92
N PHE A 97 8.93 13.75 11.86
CA PHE A 97 9.58 14.08 10.58
C PHE A 97 10.38 15.39 10.63
N GLY A 98 10.00 16.34 11.49
CA GLY A 98 10.69 17.62 11.64
C GLY A 98 10.91 18.32 10.30
N SER A 99 12.16 18.69 10.00
CA SER A 99 12.53 19.35 8.72
C SER A 99 12.29 18.50 7.47
N HIS A 100 12.15 17.17 7.60
CA HIS A 100 11.86 16.27 6.48
C HIS A 100 10.38 16.21 6.11
N PHE A 101 9.49 16.78 6.95
CA PHE A 101 8.05 16.72 6.69
C PHE A 101 7.63 17.42 5.39
N VAL A 102 8.15 18.62 5.13
CA VAL A 102 7.81 19.38 3.91
C VAL A 102 8.31 18.67 2.64
N PRO A 103 9.56 18.20 2.57
CA PRO A 103 10.02 17.37 1.45
C PRO A 103 9.19 16.09 1.27
N TYR A 104 8.86 15.39 2.35
CA TYR A 104 8.02 14.20 2.29
C TYR A 104 6.62 14.51 1.76
N LEU A 105 5.98 15.56 2.29
CA LEU A 105 4.66 15.98 1.83
C LEU A 105 4.64 16.35 0.35
N ALA A 106 5.72 16.99 -0.16
CA ALA A 106 5.86 17.30 -1.58
C ALA A 106 5.98 16.02 -2.42
N ASP A 107 6.71 15.02 -1.92
CA ASP A 107 6.88 13.72 -2.58
C ASP A 107 5.54 12.99 -2.71
N ILE A 108 4.84 12.77 -1.58
CA ILE A 108 3.56 12.03 -1.60
C ILE A 108 2.45 12.73 -2.38
N LYS A 109 2.47 14.07 -2.48
CA LYS A 109 1.54 14.81 -3.35
C LYS A 109 1.74 14.51 -4.84
N SER A 110 2.91 14.00 -5.23
CA SER A 110 3.21 13.59 -6.60
C SER A 110 2.78 12.15 -6.90
N TRP A 111 2.46 11.36 -5.88
CA TRP A 111 2.07 9.96 -6.06
C TRP A 111 0.67 9.87 -6.69
N PRO A 112 0.49 9.02 -7.70
CA PRO A 112 -0.81 8.83 -8.31
C PRO A 112 -1.74 8.02 -7.39
N LEU A 113 -3.04 8.10 -7.64
CA LEU A 113 -4.04 7.29 -6.97
C LEU A 113 -3.98 5.81 -7.42
N TYR A 114 -3.52 5.56 -8.64
CA TYR A 114 -3.33 4.24 -9.22
C TYR A 114 -2.21 4.29 -10.27
N ILE A 115 -1.61 3.14 -10.55
CA ILE A 115 -0.72 2.92 -11.68
C ILE A 115 -1.40 1.94 -12.61
N GLU A 116 -1.57 2.31 -13.88
CA GLU A 116 -2.23 1.49 -14.89
C GLU A 116 -1.33 1.27 -16.10
N GLU A 117 -1.23 0.01 -16.51
CA GLU A 117 -0.53 -0.46 -17.70
C GLU A 117 -1.44 -1.40 -18.49
N ASP A 118 -0.99 -1.92 -19.63
CA ASP A 118 -1.81 -2.77 -20.49
C ASP A 118 -2.42 -3.95 -19.74
N ASN A 119 -1.65 -4.64 -18.91
CA ASN A 119 -2.06 -5.84 -18.18
C ASN A 119 -2.00 -5.71 -16.64
N LEU A 120 -1.69 -4.53 -16.12
CA LEU A 120 -1.48 -4.30 -14.69
C LEU A 120 -2.27 -3.07 -14.21
N MET A 121 -2.87 -3.21 -13.05
CA MET A 121 -3.45 -2.12 -12.26
C MET A 121 -2.89 -2.24 -10.84
N VAL A 122 -2.31 -1.17 -10.31
CA VAL A 122 -1.90 -1.09 -8.91
C VAL A 122 -2.72 0.00 -8.24
N VAL A 123 -3.38 -0.34 -7.15
CA VAL A 123 -4.18 0.57 -6.32
C VAL A 123 -3.90 0.28 -4.85
N HIS A 124 -4.25 1.21 -3.95
CA HIS A 124 -4.02 0.94 -2.53
C HIS A 124 -5.03 -0.06 -1.96
N ALA A 125 -6.31 0.27 -1.89
CA ALA A 125 -7.29 -0.59 -1.24
C ALA A 125 -8.14 -1.39 -2.23
N GLY A 126 -8.51 -0.80 -3.36
CA GLY A 126 -9.31 -1.51 -4.34
C GLY A 126 -10.00 -0.61 -5.35
N LEU A 127 -10.92 -1.20 -6.09
CA LEU A 127 -11.68 -0.57 -7.15
C LEU A 127 -13.16 -0.50 -6.75
N VAL A 128 -13.79 0.64 -7.01
CA VAL A 128 -15.25 0.75 -6.90
C VAL A 128 -15.87 -0.05 -8.06
N PRO A 129 -16.73 -1.05 -7.78
CA PRO A 129 -17.31 -1.86 -8.84
C PRO A 129 -18.01 -1.04 -9.91
N GLY A 130 -17.70 -1.33 -11.17
CA GLY A 130 -18.26 -0.63 -12.34
C GLY A 130 -17.66 0.75 -12.62
N GLN A 131 -16.66 1.20 -11.87
CA GLN A 131 -15.99 2.49 -12.07
C GLN A 131 -14.50 2.33 -12.31
N HIS A 132 -13.96 3.14 -13.20
CA HIS A 132 -12.53 3.31 -13.33
C HIS A 132 -11.99 4.17 -12.17
N PRO A 133 -10.80 3.91 -11.59
CA PRO A 133 -10.30 4.66 -10.42
C PRO A 133 -10.15 6.17 -10.67
N SER A 134 -9.98 6.62 -11.91
CA SER A 134 -9.99 8.04 -12.26
C SER A 134 -11.34 8.73 -12.05
N GLN A 135 -12.42 7.98 -11.90
CA GLN A 135 -13.79 8.48 -11.71
C GLN A 135 -14.28 8.33 -10.27
N SER A 136 -13.49 7.68 -9.43
CA SER A 136 -13.82 7.41 -8.04
C SER A 136 -13.26 8.49 -7.10
N ASP A 137 -13.94 8.71 -5.97
CA ASP A 137 -13.38 9.55 -4.89
C ASP A 137 -12.06 8.90 -4.40
N PRO A 138 -10.96 9.65 -4.25
CA PRO A 138 -9.71 9.15 -3.71
C PRO A 138 -9.86 8.38 -2.39
N ARG A 139 -10.79 8.81 -1.52
CA ARG A 139 -11.08 8.11 -0.27
C ARG A 139 -11.63 6.71 -0.48
N GLN A 140 -12.43 6.51 -1.54
CA GLN A 140 -12.97 5.18 -1.85
C GLN A 140 -11.83 4.24 -2.29
N VAL A 141 -11.02 4.66 -3.26
CA VAL A 141 -9.91 3.85 -3.80
C VAL A 141 -8.85 3.53 -2.75
N THR A 142 -8.69 4.42 -1.77
CA THR A 142 -7.72 4.22 -0.68
C THR A 142 -8.28 3.54 0.56
N SER A 143 -9.58 3.15 0.59
CA SER A 143 -10.14 2.54 1.80
C SER A 143 -11.19 1.46 1.56
N ILE A 144 -11.59 1.19 0.33
CA ILE A 144 -12.60 0.17 0.03
C ILE A 144 -12.13 -1.22 0.42
N ARG A 145 -13.01 -1.97 1.09
CA ARG A 145 -12.86 -3.41 1.39
C ARG A 145 -14.00 -4.19 0.78
N THR A 146 -15.20 -3.71 0.99
CA THR A 146 -16.44 -4.39 0.66
C THR A 146 -17.32 -3.51 -0.21
N TRP A 147 -18.34 -4.10 -0.81
CA TRP A 147 -19.29 -3.40 -1.67
C TRP A 147 -20.72 -3.69 -1.24
N ASP A 148 -21.45 -2.64 -0.88
CA ASP A 148 -22.85 -2.68 -0.46
C ASP A 148 -23.85 -2.58 -1.64
N GLY A 149 -23.35 -2.50 -2.87
CA GLY A 149 -24.16 -2.28 -4.08
C GLY A 149 -24.39 -0.81 -4.43
N TRP A 150 -24.10 0.12 -3.51
CA TRP A 150 -24.42 1.54 -3.64
C TRP A 150 -23.23 2.48 -3.41
N GLY A 151 -22.16 1.98 -2.79
CA GLY A 151 -20.96 2.76 -2.47
C GLY A 151 -21.09 3.65 -1.22
N GLN A 152 -22.02 3.34 -0.33
CA GLN A 152 -22.25 4.09 0.90
C GLN A 152 -21.48 3.50 2.08
N ASP A 153 -21.37 2.16 2.14
CA ASP A 153 -20.64 1.44 3.17
C ASP A 153 -19.59 0.51 2.53
N LEU A 154 -18.36 1.00 2.44
CA LEU A 154 -17.26 0.33 1.74
C LEU A 154 -16.35 -0.50 2.68
N GLN A 155 -16.70 -0.61 3.97
CA GLN A 155 -15.85 -1.25 4.97
C GLN A 155 -16.57 -2.28 5.85
N ASN A 156 -17.86 -2.44 5.70
CA ASN A 156 -18.66 -3.38 6.47
C ASN A 156 -18.40 -4.82 6.00
N GLU A 157 -17.71 -5.58 6.82
CA GLU A 157 -17.30 -6.96 6.52
C GLU A 157 -18.51 -7.95 6.36
N ALA A 158 -19.72 -7.52 6.65
CA ALA A 158 -20.93 -8.28 6.32
C ALA A 158 -21.27 -8.21 4.81
N ASN A 159 -20.78 -7.20 4.11
CA ASN A 159 -20.92 -7.09 2.67
C ASN A 159 -19.84 -7.91 1.94
N PRO A 160 -20.09 -8.35 0.69
CA PRO A 160 -19.08 -9.08 -0.08
C PRO A 160 -17.87 -8.18 -0.41
N PRO A 161 -16.68 -8.76 -0.53
CA PRO A 161 -15.48 -8.03 -0.92
C PRO A 161 -15.62 -7.39 -2.30
N TRP A 162 -15.02 -6.20 -2.50
CA TRP A 162 -15.08 -5.50 -3.79
C TRP A 162 -14.59 -6.34 -4.97
N PHE A 163 -13.60 -7.20 -4.74
CA PHE A 163 -12.99 -8.02 -5.77
C PHE A 163 -13.87 -9.20 -6.23
N ASP A 164 -14.96 -9.51 -5.54
CA ASP A 164 -15.97 -10.45 -6.03
C ASP A 164 -16.75 -9.88 -7.23
N PHE A 165 -16.72 -8.57 -7.40
CA PHE A 165 -17.36 -7.86 -8.52
C PHE A 165 -16.36 -7.48 -9.63
N TYR A 166 -15.06 -7.74 -9.43
CA TYR A 166 -14.05 -7.39 -10.43
C TYR A 166 -14.07 -8.38 -11.60
N GLN A 167 -14.30 -7.86 -12.80
CA GLN A 167 -14.36 -8.63 -14.05
C GLN A 167 -13.37 -8.11 -15.11
N GLY A 168 -12.47 -7.22 -14.71
CA GLY A 168 -11.47 -6.64 -15.61
C GLY A 168 -10.41 -7.65 -16.04
N PRO A 169 -9.79 -7.47 -17.22
CA PRO A 169 -8.75 -8.37 -17.72
C PRO A 169 -7.38 -8.13 -17.08
N LYS A 170 -7.17 -6.99 -16.44
CA LYS A 170 -5.87 -6.60 -15.86
C LYS A 170 -5.63 -7.28 -14.53
N LEU A 171 -4.39 -7.66 -14.27
CA LEU A 171 -3.95 -8.04 -12.93
C LEU A 171 -4.04 -6.82 -12.03
N THR A 172 -4.96 -6.84 -11.08
CA THR A 172 -5.10 -5.77 -10.07
C THR A 172 -4.38 -6.17 -8.80
N VAL A 173 -3.38 -5.37 -8.40
CA VAL A 173 -2.58 -5.58 -7.18
C VAL A 173 -2.94 -4.50 -6.16
N PHE A 174 -3.19 -4.91 -4.91
CA PHE A 174 -3.64 -4.00 -3.86
C PHE A 174 -3.08 -4.38 -2.47
N GLY A 175 -3.25 -3.49 -1.47
CA GLY A 175 -2.85 -3.64 -0.07
C GLY A 175 -4.01 -3.42 0.91
N HIS A 176 -3.81 -2.62 1.95
CA HIS A 176 -4.81 -2.06 2.86
C HIS A 176 -5.54 -3.06 3.79
N TRP A 177 -5.79 -4.27 3.37
CA TRP A 177 -6.68 -5.19 4.09
C TRP A 177 -5.92 -6.34 4.74
N ALA A 178 -5.15 -6.03 5.78
CA ALA A 178 -4.29 -6.97 6.52
C ALA A 178 -5.00 -8.22 7.05
N LYS A 179 -6.33 -8.15 7.29
CA LYS A 179 -7.13 -9.31 7.73
C LYS A 179 -7.20 -10.43 6.70
N LEU A 180 -7.09 -10.12 5.40
CA LEU A 180 -7.05 -11.12 4.33
C LEU A 180 -5.79 -11.99 4.44
N ASN A 181 -4.74 -11.49 5.07
CA ASN A 181 -3.44 -12.16 5.19
C ASN A 181 -2.87 -12.58 3.83
N GLY A 182 -3.00 -11.66 2.86
CA GLY A 182 -2.74 -11.93 1.46
C GLY A 182 -3.93 -12.55 0.72
N LEU A 183 -4.00 -12.29 -0.56
CA LEU A 183 -5.03 -12.84 -1.46
C LEU A 183 -4.41 -13.12 -2.83
N VAL A 184 -4.68 -14.29 -3.40
CA VAL A 184 -4.29 -14.62 -4.77
C VAL A 184 -5.49 -15.18 -5.52
N ARG A 185 -5.89 -14.46 -6.58
CA ARG A 185 -6.88 -14.90 -7.58
C ARG A 185 -6.31 -14.64 -8.99
N ASP A 186 -6.96 -15.13 -10.03
CA ASP A 186 -6.47 -15.01 -11.40
C ASP A 186 -6.10 -13.56 -11.81
N HIS A 187 -6.96 -12.61 -11.47
CA HIS A 187 -6.79 -11.19 -11.82
C HIS A 187 -6.68 -10.25 -10.63
N VAL A 188 -6.60 -10.76 -9.40
CA VAL A 188 -6.53 -9.93 -8.18
C VAL A 188 -5.52 -10.50 -7.21
N VAL A 189 -4.57 -9.66 -6.77
CA VAL A 189 -3.57 -10.02 -5.75
C VAL A 189 -3.54 -8.98 -4.65
N GLY A 190 -3.84 -9.40 -3.41
CA GLY A 190 -3.71 -8.59 -2.21
C GLY A 190 -2.38 -8.86 -1.50
N LEU A 191 -1.58 -7.83 -1.25
CA LEU A 191 -0.23 -7.93 -0.71
C LEU A 191 -0.11 -7.48 0.75
N ASP A 192 -1.16 -6.92 1.37
CA ASP A 192 -1.11 -6.58 2.78
C ASP A 192 -1.22 -7.85 3.63
N THR A 193 -0.08 -8.36 4.00
CA THR A 193 0.07 -9.55 4.86
C THR A 193 0.34 -9.18 6.32
N GLY A 194 0.17 -7.90 6.69
CA GLY A 194 0.20 -7.45 8.07
C GLY A 194 1.59 -7.37 8.70
N CYS A 195 2.59 -6.92 7.95
CA CYS A 195 3.97 -6.78 8.42
C CYS A 195 4.05 -6.04 9.77
N VAL A 196 3.48 -4.84 9.84
CA VAL A 196 3.51 -4.01 11.06
C VAL A 196 2.84 -4.68 12.27
N TYR A 197 1.97 -5.65 12.02
CA TYR A 197 1.28 -6.44 13.04
C TYR A 197 2.02 -7.73 13.43
N GLY A 198 3.28 -7.88 13.00
CA GLY A 198 4.14 -9.01 13.37
C GLY A 198 3.97 -10.24 12.50
N LYS A 199 3.43 -10.07 11.28
CA LYS A 199 3.34 -11.15 10.30
C LYS A 199 4.46 -11.04 9.27
N GLU A 200 4.16 -10.73 8.00
CA GLU A 200 5.13 -10.71 6.91
C GLU A 200 4.99 -9.45 6.06
N LEU A 201 6.10 -9.00 5.47
CA LEU A 201 6.09 -8.08 4.33
C LEU A 201 6.14 -8.90 3.05
N THR A 202 5.12 -8.76 2.22
CA THR A 202 4.99 -9.54 0.98
C THR A 202 5.13 -8.65 -0.25
N GLY A 203 5.84 -9.17 -1.24
CA GLY A 203 5.94 -8.60 -2.57
C GLY A 203 5.54 -9.59 -3.66
N LEU A 204 5.14 -9.05 -4.81
CA LEU A 204 4.87 -9.79 -6.05
C LEU A 204 5.96 -9.47 -7.07
N LEU A 205 6.69 -10.47 -7.53
CA LEU A 205 7.70 -10.34 -8.56
C LEU A 205 7.11 -10.64 -9.94
N LEU A 206 7.20 -9.69 -10.85
CA LEU A 206 6.77 -9.79 -12.24
C LEU A 206 7.98 -9.83 -13.18
N PRO A 207 7.91 -10.52 -14.34
CA PRO A 207 6.69 -11.10 -14.93
C PRO A 207 6.32 -12.49 -14.42
N GLU A 208 7.14 -13.13 -13.58
CA GLU A 208 6.97 -14.53 -13.16
C GLU A 208 5.72 -14.76 -12.29
N ARG A 209 5.14 -13.71 -11.70
CA ARG A 209 4.00 -13.73 -10.76
C ARG A 209 4.30 -14.56 -9.52
N VAL A 210 5.51 -14.41 -8.98
CA VAL A 210 5.97 -15.10 -7.77
C VAL A 210 5.78 -14.19 -6.56
N LEU A 211 5.11 -14.70 -5.54
CA LEU A 211 5.06 -14.05 -4.23
C LEU A 211 6.36 -14.34 -3.46
N VAL A 212 6.89 -13.30 -2.83
CA VAL A 212 8.05 -13.36 -1.95
C VAL A 212 7.71 -12.65 -0.66
N SER A 213 8.15 -13.20 0.47
CA SER A 213 7.84 -12.61 1.78
C SER A 213 9.04 -12.67 2.71
N VAL A 214 9.10 -11.73 3.63
CA VAL A 214 10.03 -11.75 4.77
C VAL A 214 9.22 -11.59 6.06
N PRO A 215 9.52 -12.36 7.12
CA PRO A 215 8.83 -12.25 8.38
C PRO A 215 9.16 -10.90 9.06
N ALA A 216 8.19 -10.30 9.71
CA ALA A 216 8.42 -9.16 10.59
C ALA A 216 9.26 -9.61 11.80
N ALA A 217 10.22 -8.79 12.20
CA ALA A 217 11.08 -9.11 13.35
C ALA A 217 10.29 -9.18 14.68
N ARG A 218 9.15 -8.46 14.75
CA ARG A 218 8.25 -8.45 15.90
C ARG A 218 6.91 -7.81 15.55
N THR A 219 5.95 -7.84 16.45
CA THR A 219 4.75 -6.99 16.39
C THR A 219 5.16 -5.56 16.73
N TYR A 220 5.07 -4.66 15.77
CA TYR A 220 5.38 -3.23 15.95
C TYR A 220 4.15 -2.45 16.43
N CYS A 221 2.98 -2.79 15.87
CA CYS A 221 1.71 -2.21 16.25
C CYS A 221 0.73 -3.35 16.57
N PRO A 222 0.26 -3.49 17.81
CA PRO A 222 -0.71 -4.53 18.13
C PRO A 222 -2.04 -4.24 17.42
N ILE A 223 -2.66 -5.28 16.87
CA ILE A 223 -4.03 -5.18 16.40
C ILE A 223 -4.89 -4.95 17.65
N LYS A 224 -5.53 -3.78 17.76
CA LYS A 224 -6.54 -3.56 18.78
C LYS A 224 -7.76 -4.36 18.36
N ASP A 225 -8.34 -5.11 19.27
CA ASP A 225 -9.67 -5.68 19.06
C ASP A 225 -10.62 -4.55 18.65
N PRO A 226 -11.51 -4.78 17.69
CA PRO A 226 -12.48 -3.76 17.31
C PRO A 226 -13.22 -3.37 18.58
N ASP A 227 -13.22 -2.07 18.90
CA ASP A 227 -14.01 -1.52 20.00
C ASP A 227 -15.47 -1.95 19.78
N PRO A 228 -16.07 -2.71 20.70
CA PRO A 228 -17.43 -3.21 20.55
C PRO A 228 -18.48 -2.10 20.42
N MET A 229 -18.10 -0.83 20.60
CA MET A 229 -19.00 0.31 20.49
C MET A 229 -18.72 1.24 19.29
N GLY A 230 -17.72 0.98 18.43
CA GLY A 230 -17.54 1.75 17.19
C GLY A 230 -17.33 3.27 17.34
N MET A 231 -17.04 3.76 18.54
CA MET A 231 -17.07 5.20 18.83
C MET A 231 -15.70 5.88 18.93
N ASP A 232 -14.61 5.16 18.85
CA ASP A 232 -13.30 5.79 18.99
C ASP A 232 -12.37 5.47 17.82
N GLY A 233 -12.28 6.41 16.88
CA GLY A 233 -11.28 6.44 15.83
C GLY A 233 -9.85 6.55 16.34
N ARG A 234 -9.50 5.83 17.40
CA ARG A 234 -8.16 5.71 17.96
C ARG A 234 -7.41 4.61 17.25
N PHE A 235 -6.80 4.96 16.15
CA PHE A 235 -5.61 4.25 15.68
C PHE A 235 -4.40 5.05 16.16
N LEU A 236 -3.61 4.42 17.00
CA LEU A 236 -2.28 4.92 17.37
C LEU A 236 -1.39 4.96 16.14
#